data_c38d6a587c1ea0faa1467c850bbffb91
#
_entry.id   c38d6a587c1ea0faa1467c850bbffb91
#
_cell.length_a   1.000
_cell.length_b   1.000
_cell.length_c   1.000
_cell.angle_alpha   90.00
_cell.angle_beta   90.00
_cell.angle_gamma   90.00
#
_symmetry.space_group_name_H-M   'P 1'
#
loop_
_entity.id
_entity.type
_entity.pdbx_description
1 polymer ?
#
loop_
_entity_poly.entity_id
_entity_poly.type
_entity_poly.pdbx_seq_one_letter_code
_entity_poly.pdbx_strand_id
1 'polypeptide(L)' 'MKAEISISLNNDAFQGSGQELARVLRNLAQDVEDYDIHNLGCFIGVADINGNGVGTFEIVEDEKD' A
#
# COMPACT_ATOMS: atom_id res chain seq x y z
N MET A 1 6.00 5.68 15.70
CA MET A 1 5.37 5.79 14.38
C MET A 1 5.75 4.60 13.51
N LYS A 2 4.81 4.12 12.76
CA LYS A 2 5.08 3.04 11.82
C LYS A 2 4.24 3.19 10.57
N ALA A 3 4.67 2.54 9.50
CA ALA A 3 3.92 2.46 8.27
C ALA A 3 3.17 1.13 8.25
N GLU A 4 1.88 1.19 7.94
CA GLU A 4 1.07 -0.01 7.78
C GLU A 4 0.61 -0.11 6.33
N ILE A 5 0.79 -1.28 5.75
CA ILE A 5 0.39 -1.55 4.38
C ILE A 5 -0.52 -2.77 4.40
N SER A 6 -1.70 -2.62 3.83
CA SER A 6 -2.67 -3.70 3.75
C SER A 6 -3.15 -3.80 2.32
N ILE A 7 -3.04 -4.98 1.72
CA ILE A 7 -3.44 -5.21 0.33
C ILE A 7 -4.23 -6.51 0.28
N SER A 8 -5.45 -6.42 -0.25
CA SER A 8 -6.29 -7.59 -0.44
C SER A 8 -5.87 -8.30 -1.73
N LEU A 9 -5.69 -9.61 -1.67
CA LEU A 9 -5.24 -10.40 -2.80
C LEU A 9 -6.38 -11.22 -3.42
N ASN A 10 -7.62 -10.88 -3.09
CA ASN A 10 -8.78 -11.65 -3.58
C ASN A 10 -9.19 -11.28 -5.00
N ASN A 11 -8.61 -10.25 -5.56
CA ASN A 11 -8.91 -9.76 -6.89
C ASN A 11 -8.25 -10.65 -7.95
N ASP A 12 -8.92 -10.80 -9.09
CA ASP A 12 -8.39 -11.62 -10.18
C ASP A 12 -7.01 -11.16 -10.64
N ALA A 13 -6.69 -9.88 -10.50
CA ALA A 13 -5.39 -9.38 -10.92
C ALA A 13 -4.23 -10.02 -10.17
N PHE A 14 -4.50 -10.62 -9.00
CA PHE A 14 -3.44 -11.23 -8.18
C PHE A 14 -3.37 -12.73 -8.31
N GLN A 15 -4.08 -13.31 -9.28
CA GLN A 15 -4.06 -14.75 -9.45
C GLN A 15 -2.74 -15.20 -10.08
N GLY A 16 -2.30 -16.37 -9.68
CA GLY A 16 -1.15 -17.02 -10.27
C GLY A 16 0.14 -16.72 -9.56
N SER A 17 0.82 -15.65 -9.93
CA SER A 17 2.14 -15.35 -9.39
C SER A 17 2.12 -14.06 -8.59
N GLY A 18 3.24 -13.75 -7.97
CA GLY A 18 3.38 -12.50 -7.23
C GLY A 18 3.70 -11.28 -8.09
N GLN A 19 3.62 -11.41 -9.41
CA GLN A 19 4.03 -10.31 -10.29
C GLN A 19 3.17 -9.07 -10.10
N GLU A 20 1.86 -9.23 -9.99
CA GLU A 20 1.00 -8.08 -9.81
C GLU A 20 1.22 -7.44 -8.44
N LEU A 21 1.39 -8.25 -7.41
CA LEU A 21 1.69 -7.70 -6.09
C LEU A 21 3.00 -6.92 -6.12
N ALA A 22 4.01 -7.45 -6.79
CA ALA A 22 5.30 -6.76 -6.90
C ALA A 22 5.13 -5.43 -7.63
N ARG A 23 4.33 -5.41 -8.70
CA ARG A 23 4.08 -4.18 -9.43
C ARG A 23 3.40 -3.13 -8.55
N VAL A 24 2.39 -3.57 -7.81
CA VAL A 24 1.67 -2.69 -6.88
C VAL A 24 2.62 -2.11 -5.84
N LEU A 25 3.48 -2.95 -5.28
CA LEU A 25 4.43 -2.50 -4.27
C LEU A 25 5.45 -1.51 -4.83
N ARG A 26 5.91 -1.73 -6.07
CA ARG A 26 6.84 -0.80 -6.70
C ARG A 26 6.20 0.55 -6.94
N ASN A 27 4.94 0.56 -7.39
CA ASN A 27 4.23 1.81 -7.58
C ASN A 27 4.02 2.54 -6.26
N LEU A 28 3.68 1.79 -5.21
CA LEU A 28 3.51 2.37 -3.89
C LEU A 28 4.82 2.97 -3.40
N ALA A 29 5.93 2.27 -3.62
CA ALA A 29 7.25 2.78 -3.21
C ALA A 29 7.55 4.10 -3.88
N GLN A 30 7.21 4.24 -5.16
CA GLN A 30 7.45 5.49 -5.87
C GLN A 30 6.56 6.61 -5.33
N ASP A 31 5.31 6.29 -5.03
CA ASP A 31 4.39 7.28 -4.45
C ASP A 31 4.90 7.77 -3.10
N VAL A 32 5.41 6.86 -2.28
CA VAL A 32 5.88 7.18 -0.93
C VAL A 32 7.06 8.13 -0.96
N GLU A 33 7.88 8.08 -2.01
CA GLU A 33 9.06 8.94 -2.09
C GLU A 33 8.74 10.41 -1.97
N ASP A 34 7.56 10.81 -2.38
CA ASP A 34 7.16 12.21 -2.40
C ASP A 34 6.39 12.63 -1.14
N TYR A 35 6.22 11.72 -0.19
CA TYR A 35 5.40 11.98 0.99
C TYR A 35 6.27 12.19 2.23
N ASP A 36 5.74 12.98 3.16
CA ASP A 36 6.39 13.17 4.46
C ASP A 36 5.95 12.03 5.37
N ILE A 37 6.82 11.05 5.54
CA ILE A 37 6.50 9.86 6.33
C ILE A 37 6.44 10.12 7.83
N HIS A 38 6.83 11.30 8.27
CA HIS A 38 6.74 11.66 9.69
C HIS A 38 5.43 12.35 10.01
N ASN A 39 4.51 12.38 9.07
CA ASN A 39 3.23 13.03 9.23
C ASN A 39 2.17 11.97 9.54
N LEU A 40 1.76 11.91 10.81
CA LEU A 40 0.69 11.00 11.21
C LEU A 40 -0.56 11.31 10.40
N GLY A 41 -1.23 10.25 9.95
CA GLY A 41 -2.40 10.40 9.11
C GLY A 41 -2.10 10.43 7.63
N CYS A 42 -0.84 10.38 7.25
CA CYS A 42 -0.49 10.23 5.84
C CYS A 42 -1.10 8.92 5.33
N PHE A 43 -1.83 9.02 4.22
CA PHE A 43 -2.63 7.90 3.72
C PHE A 43 -2.55 7.87 2.21
N ILE A 44 -2.31 6.70 1.65
CA ILE A 44 -2.25 6.49 0.21
C ILE A 44 -3.13 5.30 -0.14
N GLY A 45 -4.05 5.49 -1.07
CA GLY A 45 -4.83 4.38 -1.61
C GLY A 45 -3.99 3.59 -2.60
N VAL A 46 -4.16 2.27 -2.58
CA VAL A 46 -3.42 1.37 -3.45
C VAL A 46 -4.38 0.73 -4.44
N ALA A 47 -4.04 0.75 -5.72
CA ALA A 47 -4.90 0.22 -6.77
C ALA A 47 -4.19 -0.85 -7.57
N ASP A 48 -5.00 -1.79 -8.13
CA ASP A 48 -4.47 -2.80 -9.03
C ASP A 48 -4.32 -2.24 -10.44
N ILE A 49 -3.91 -3.10 -11.38
CA ILE A 49 -3.66 -2.69 -12.76
C ILE A 49 -4.93 -2.18 -13.45
N ASN A 50 -6.10 -2.60 -12.96
CA ASN A 50 -7.38 -2.20 -13.52
C ASN A 50 -7.96 -0.97 -12.85
N GLY A 51 -7.24 -0.39 -11.89
CA GLY A 51 -7.69 0.80 -11.19
C GLY A 51 -8.60 0.53 -10.01
N ASN A 52 -8.78 -0.74 -9.63
CA ASN A 52 -9.61 -1.07 -8.47
C ASN A 52 -8.83 -0.85 -7.19
N GLY A 53 -9.48 -0.25 -6.19
CA GLY A 53 -8.85 -0.07 -4.89
C GLY A 53 -8.68 -1.42 -4.21
N VAL A 54 -7.45 -1.77 -3.86
CA VAL A 54 -7.14 -3.07 -3.26
C VAL A 54 -6.50 -2.94 -1.89
N GLY A 55 -6.13 -1.74 -1.48
CA GLY A 55 -5.50 -1.62 -0.17
C GLY A 55 -5.15 -0.19 0.18
N THR A 56 -4.39 -0.07 1.25
CA THR A 56 -4.00 1.22 1.79
C THR A 56 -2.59 1.17 2.36
N PHE A 57 -1.96 2.33 2.34
CA PHE A 57 -0.74 2.61 3.09
C PHE A 57 -1.06 3.76 4.03
N GLU A 58 -0.66 3.66 5.30
CA GLU A 58 -0.84 4.79 6.21
C GLU A 58 0.22 4.81 7.29
N ILE A 59 0.45 6.01 7.79
CA ILE A 59 1.39 6.24 8.90
C ILE A 59 0.56 6.35 10.17
N VAL A 60 0.87 5.51 11.14
CA VAL A 60 0.10 5.43 12.39
C VAL A 60 1.05 5.44 13.58
N GLU A 61 0.49 5.69 14.75
CA GLU A 61 1.25 5.57 15.98
C GLU A 61 1.56 4.12 16.28
N ASP A 62 2.72 3.90 16.86
CA ASP A 62 3.03 2.58 17.40
C ASP A 62 2.11 2.29 18.54
N GLU A 63 1.63 1.06 18.59
CA GLU A 63 0.85 0.64 19.74
C GLU A 63 1.76 0.32 20.91
N LYS A 64 1.32 0.69 22.08
CA LYS A 64 2.02 0.36 23.30
C LYS A 64 1.38 -0.85 23.95
N ASP A 65 2.17 -1.82 24.25
CA ASP A 65 1.66 -3.02 24.92
C ASP A 65 1.77 -2.88 26.41
#